data_419ab6510b1e4d9269e925f41c8fceb9
#
_entry.id   419ab6510b1e4d9269e925f41c8fceb9
#
_cell.length_a   1.000
_cell.length_b   1.000
_cell.length_c   1.000
_cell.angle_alpha   90.00
_cell.angle_beta   90.00
_cell.angle_gamma   90.00
#
_symmetry.space_group_name_H-M   'P 1'
#
loop_
_entity.id
_entity.type
_entity.pdbx_description
1 polymer ?
#
loop_
_entity_poly.entity_id
_entity_poly.type
_entity_poly.pdbx_seq_one_letter_code
_entity_poly.pdbx_strand_id
1 'polypeptide(L)'
;MIASLETVRNAFALRNLSQEPGRFFISLLLCVIAFAIFMKLKARPKSELPATWAQSMLGALAVFALFLLIYGVVPHEWLTWCDSKLGLRSDRILLSTRPVKITGQTLRDIVAALLYIVFLGVNTWMWIAWQKRGTAKPKAPAAATPEPAGTSAFSRPLTKKD
;
A
#
# COMPACT_ATOMS: atom_id res chain seq x y z
N MET A 1 -5.85 34.92 3.39
CA MET A 1 -5.24 33.90 4.28
C MET A 1 -6.23 33.34 5.31
N ILE A 2 -7.13 34.14 5.92
CA ILE A 2 -8.15 33.65 6.87
C ILE A 2 -9.23 32.80 6.17
N ALA A 3 -9.66 33.20 4.96
CA ALA A 3 -10.65 32.47 4.15
C ALA A 3 -10.20 31.02 3.79
N SER A 4 -8.90 30.79 3.62
CA SER A 4 -8.36 29.45 3.33
C SER A 4 -8.42 28.50 4.54
N LEU A 5 -8.21 29.03 5.75
CA LEU A 5 -8.30 28.26 6.99
C LEU A 5 -9.76 27.88 7.32
N GLU A 6 -10.70 28.78 7.06
CA GLU A 6 -12.13 28.48 7.22
C GLU A 6 -12.61 27.44 6.21
N THR A 7 -12.13 27.48 4.99
CA THR A 7 -12.44 26.48 3.97
C THR A 7 -11.93 25.10 4.37
N VAL A 8 -10.70 25.00 4.91
CA VAL A 8 -10.15 23.76 5.43
C VAL A 8 -10.95 23.26 6.64
N ARG A 9 -11.24 24.18 7.59
CA ARG A 9 -12.06 23.83 8.77
C ARG A 9 -13.45 23.32 8.40
N ASN A 10 -14.11 23.95 7.42
CA ASN A 10 -15.43 23.55 6.96
C ASN A 10 -15.40 22.26 6.11
N ALA A 11 -14.29 21.97 5.42
CA ALA A 11 -14.10 20.68 4.74
C ALA A 11 -13.99 19.52 5.73
N PHE A 12 -13.42 19.75 6.91
CA PHE A 12 -13.31 18.76 8.00
C PHE A 12 -14.50 18.75 8.98
N ALA A 13 -15.46 19.67 8.85
CA ALA A 13 -16.68 19.57 9.64
C ALA A 13 -17.41 18.25 9.31
N LEU A 14 -17.78 17.48 10.34
CA LEU A 14 -18.39 16.14 10.19
C LEU A 14 -19.58 16.12 9.22
N ARG A 15 -20.31 17.24 9.11
CA ARG A 15 -21.42 17.41 8.17
C ARG A 15 -20.97 17.44 6.70
N ASN A 16 -19.74 17.86 6.40
CA ASN A 16 -19.19 17.95 5.06
C ASN A 16 -18.34 16.72 4.70
N LEU A 17 -18.02 15.86 5.67
CA LEU A 17 -17.25 14.64 5.43
C LEU A 17 -18.03 13.62 4.56
N SER A 18 -19.36 13.68 4.60
CA SER A 18 -20.22 12.85 3.74
C SER A 18 -20.41 13.44 2.34
N GLN A 19 -19.99 14.68 2.13
CA GLN A 19 -20.07 15.37 0.83
C GLN A 19 -18.68 15.51 0.21
N GLU A 20 -18.65 15.65 -1.10
CA GLU A 20 -17.42 15.96 -1.80
C GLU A 20 -16.98 17.42 -1.54
N PRO A 21 -15.72 17.69 -1.33
CA PRO A 21 -14.50 16.87 -1.46
C PRO A 21 -14.12 16.05 -0.24
N GLY A 22 -14.93 16.08 0.85
CA GLY A 22 -14.60 15.42 2.12
C GLY A 22 -14.28 13.92 1.95
N ARG A 23 -15.06 13.20 1.15
CA ARG A 23 -14.88 11.77 0.90
C ARG A 23 -13.54 11.45 0.26
N PHE A 24 -13.09 12.26 -0.69
CA PHE A 24 -11.76 12.12 -1.30
C PHE A 24 -10.65 12.27 -0.26
N PHE A 25 -10.71 13.32 0.59
CA PHE A 25 -9.69 13.53 1.63
C PHE A 25 -9.71 12.44 2.71
N ILE A 26 -10.89 11.91 3.06
CA ILE A 26 -11.00 10.76 3.98
C ILE A 26 -10.33 9.52 3.37
N SER A 27 -10.57 9.24 2.10
CA SER A 27 -9.96 8.09 1.44
C SER A 27 -8.44 8.19 1.39
N LEU A 28 -7.89 9.39 1.13
CA LEU A 28 -6.44 9.65 1.23
C LEU A 28 -5.92 9.49 2.66
N LEU A 29 -6.63 10.00 3.65
CA LEU A 29 -6.26 9.84 5.06
C LEU A 29 -6.22 8.36 5.46
N LEU A 30 -7.18 7.56 5.03
CA LEU A 30 -7.18 6.12 5.25
C LEU A 30 -5.97 5.43 4.61
N CYS A 31 -5.56 5.86 3.41
CA CYS A 31 -4.33 5.38 2.78
C CYS A 31 -3.09 5.72 3.61
N VAL A 32 -2.99 6.94 4.14
CA VAL A 32 -1.88 7.37 5.01
C VAL A 32 -1.85 6.55 6.30
N ILE A 33 -3.00 6.32 6.92
CA ILE A 33 -3.12 5.47 8.12
C ILE A 33 -2.68 4.04 7.82
N ALA A 34 -3.15 3.46 6.72
CA ALA A 34 -2.77 2.11 6.30
C ALA A 34 -1.25 2.01 6.04
N PHE A 35 -0.67 3.03 5.40
CA PHE A 35 0.77 3.12 5.20
C PHE A 35 1.54 3.22 6.52
N ALA A 36 1.07 4.03 7.47
CA ALA A 36 1.67 4.16 8.80
C ALA A 36 1.62 2.84 9.59
N ILE A 37 0.50 2.11 9.49
CA ILE A 37 0.36 0.76 10.07
C ILE A 37 1.38 -0.19 9.42
N PHE A 38 1.51 -0.17 8.10
CA PHE A 38 2.50 -0.96 7.40
C PHE A 38 3.92 -0.67 7.88
N MET A 39 4.29 0.61 8.02
CA MET A 39 5.62 1.01 8.52
C MET A 39 5.88 0.49 9.93
N LYS A 40 4.89 0.55 10.82
CA LYS A 40 4.98 -0.02 12.17
C LYS A 40 5.14 -1.55 12.15
N LEU A 41 4.39 -2.24 11.30
CA LEU A 41 4.49 -3.69 11.15
C LEU A 41 5.83 -4.11 10.56
N LYS A 42 6.35 -3.35 9.58
CA LYS A 42 7.67 -3.57 9.00
C LYS A 42 8.78 -3.42 10.03
N ALA A 43 8.68 -2.47 10.96
CA ALA A 43 9.67 -2.21 11.99
C ALA A 43 9.72 -3.29 13.09
N ARG A 44 8.68 -4.13 13.20
CA ARG A 44 8.67 -5.24 14.19
C ARG A 44 9.65 -6.32 13.78
N PRO A 45 10.35 -6.94 14.74
CA PRO A 45 11.21 -8.10 14.46
C PRO A 45 10.38 -9.24 13.86
N LYS A 46 11.01 -10.03 13.00
CA LYS A 46 10.37 -11.22 12.44
C LYS A 46 10.17 -12.24 13.57
N SER A 47 8.97 -12.79 13.69
CA SER A 47 8.71 -13.89 14.60
C SER A 47 9.49 -15.13 14.14
N GLU A 48 10.09 -15.85 15.07
CA GLU A 48 10.72 -17.15 14.81
C GLU A 48 9.67 -18.24 14.55
N LEU A 49 8.46 -18.05 15.09
CA LEU A 49 7.36 -18.97 14.88
C LEU A 49 6.70 -18.74 13.51
N PRO A 50 6.33 -19.81 12.81
CA PRO A 50 5.58 -19.70 11.57
C PRO A 50 4.23 -19.01 11.82
N ALA A 51 3.78 -18.22 10.84
CA ALA A 51 2.47 -17.57 10.94
C ALA A 51 1.36 -18.63 11.00
N THR A 52 0.40 -18.41 11.89
CA THR A 52 -0.78 -19.27 11.95
C THR A 52 -1.64 -19.05 10.71
N TRP A 53 -2.48 -20.03 10.38
CA TRP A 53 -3.41 -19.92 9.25
C TRP A 53 -4.30 -18.67 9.37
N ALA A 54 -4.83 -18.40 10.55
CA ALA A 54 -5.66 -17.23 10.82
C ALA A 54 -4.92 -15.90 10.58
N GLN A 55 -3.65 -15.80 11.00
CA GLN A 55 -2.82 -14.62 10.76
C GLN A 55 -2.54 -14.41 9.26
N SER A 56 -2.33 -15.48 8.51
CA SER A 56 -2.11 -15.42 7.07
C SER A 56 -3.37 -14.94 6.33
N MET A 57 -4.54 -15.45 6.70
CA MET A 57 -5.83 -15.03 6.14
C MET A 57 -6.13 -13.57 6.46
N LEU A 58 -5.92 -13.13 7.71
CA LEU A 58 -6.12 -11.74 8.11
C LEU A 58 -5.16 -10.81 7.34
N GLY A 59 -3.92 -11.22 7.15
CA GLY A 59 -2.94 -10.49 6.34
C GLY A 59 -3.38 -10.33 4.88
N ALA A 60 -3.86 -11.41 4.27
CA ALA A 60 -4.37 -11.39 2.90
C ALA A 60 -5.59 -10.46 2.76
N LEU A 61 -6.54 -10.54 3.72
CA LEU A 61 -7.71 -9.65 3.75
C LEU A 61 -7.30 -8.17 3.88
N ALA A 62 -6.34 -7.87 4.74
CA ALA A 62 -5.83 -6.51 4.92
C ALA A 62 -5.19 -5.94 3.64
N VAL A 63 -4.39 -6.76 2.94
CA VAL A 63 -3.79 -6.39 1.64
C VAL A 63 -4.87 -6.17 0.58
N PHE A 64 -5.88 -7.05 0.52
CA PHE A 64 -6.99 -6.90 -0.42
C PHE A 64 -7.78 -5.60 -0.15
N ALA A 65 -8.10 -5.33 1.12
CA ALA A 65 -8.79 -4.10 1.51
C ALA A 65 -7.97 -2.85 1.16
N LEU A 66 -6.64 -2.90 1.32
CA LEU A 66 -5.75 -1.83 0.91
C LEU A 66 -5.79 -1.60 -0.60
N PHE A 67 -5.77 -2.66 -1.41
CA PHE A 67 -5.87 -2.56 -2.87
C PHE A 67 -7.21 -1.97 -3.30
N LEU A 68 -8.31 -2.40 -2.70
CA LEU A 68 -9.64 -1.86 -2.96
C LEU A 68 -9.68 -0.35 -2.65
N LEU A 69 -9.09 0.06 -1.54
CA LEU A 69 -9.01 1.46 -1.16
C LEU A 69 -8.18 2.28 -2.16
N ILE A 70 -6.97 1.84 -2.49
CA ILE A 70 -6.01 2.57 -3.33
C ILE A 70 -6.47 2.61 -4.80
N TYR A 71 -6.94 1.50 -5.35
CA TYR A 71 -7.25 1.39 -6.78
C TYR A 71 -8.75 1.53 -7.09
N GLY A 72 -9.62 1.34 -6.11
CA GLY A 72 -11.06 1.50 -6.28
C GLY A 72 -11.55 2.83 -5.73
N VAL A 73 -11.44 3.03 -4.41
CA VAL A 73 -12.10 4.14 -3.73
C VAL A 73 -11.45 5.49 -4.05
N VAL A 74 -10.12 5.61 -3.91
CA VAL A 74 -9.44 6.91 -4.09
C VAL A 74 -9.61 7.47 -5.50
N PRO A 75 -9.39 6.72 -6.61
CA PRO A 75 -9.61 7.25 -7.94
C PRO A 75 -11.09 7.54 -8.23
N HIS A 76 -12.00 6.72 -7.70
CA HIS A 76 -13.44 6.95 -7.84
C HIS A 76 -13.87 8.28 -7.20
N GLU A 77 -13.45 8.54 -5.97
CA GLU A 77 -13.76 9.79 -5.27
C GLU A 77 -13.11 11.00 -5.95
N TRP A 78 -11.91 10.84 -6.50
CA TRP A 78 -11.28 11.87 -7.34
C TRP A 78 -12.14 12.22 -8.56
N LEU A 79 -12.55 11.21 -9.33
CA LEU A 79 -13.36 11.42 -10.53
C LEU A 79 -14.70 12.08 -10.19
N THR A 80 -15.35 11.62 -9.12
CA THR A 80 -16.63 12.16 -8.67
C THR A 80 -16.49 13.61 -8.21
N TRP A 81 -15.43 13.96 -7.50
CA TRP A 81 -15.14 15.34 -7.10
C TRP A 81 -14.88 16.24 -8.30
N CYS A 82 -14.12 15.77 -9.30
CA CYS A 82 -13.86 16.50 -10.54
C CYS A 82 -15.14 16.82 -11.29
N ASP A 83 -16.08 15.87 -11.37
CA ASP A 83 -17.35 16.05 -12.09
C ASP A 83 -18.31 17.00 -11.34
N SER A 84 -18.36 16.87 -9.99
CA SER A 84 -19.37 17.58 -9.19
C SER A 84 -18.99 19.02 -8.85
N LYS A 85 -17.71 19.27 -8.53
CA LYS A 85 -17.25 20.57 -7.99
C LYS A 85 -16.30 21.32 -8.93
N LEU A 86 -15.39 20.62 -9.59
CA LEU A 86 -14.42 21.25 -10.48
C LEU A 86 -14.97 21.47 -11.89
N GLY A 87 -16.09 20.81 -12.24
CA GLY A 87 -16.72 20.92 -13.55
C GLY A 87 -15.78 20.50 -14.68
N LEU A 88 -14.91 19.53 -14.43
CA LEU A 88 -13.96 19.00 -15.42
C LEU A 88 -14.66 17.98 -16.33
N ARG A 89 -15.65 18.45 -17.06
CA ARG A 89 -16.46 17.63 -17.97
C ARG A 89 -15.90 17.66 -19.39
N SER A 90 -16.39 16.77 -20.23
CA SER A 90 -15.96 16.65 -21.64
C SER A 90 -16.34 17.85 -22.50
N ASP A 91 -17.42 18.57 -22.16
CA ASP A 91 -17.92 19.75 -22.84
C ASP A 91 -17.08 21.02 -22.57
N ARG A 92 -16.28 21.01 -21.49
CA ARG A 92 -15.45 22.16 -21.13
C ARG A 92 -14.05 22.05 -21.75
N ILE A 93 -13.81 22.87 -22.77
CA ILE A 93 -12.51 23.01 -23.41
C ILE A 93 -11.65 23.95 -22.53
N LEU A 94 -10.54 23.43 -21.99
CA LEU A 94 -9.60 24.20 -21.17
C LEU A 94 -8.53 24.87 -22.02
N LEU A 95 -8.03 24.17 -23.04
CA LEU A 95 -7.02 24.67 -23.96
C LEU A 95 -7.34 24.22 -25.37
N SER A 96 -7.38 25.18 -26.29
CA SER A 96 -7.53 24.90 -27.71
C SER A 96 -6.34 25.46 -28.47
N THR A 97 -5.33 24.63 -28.68
CA THR A 97 -4.17 24.95 -29.53
C THR A 97 -4.18 23.99 -30.71
N ARG A 98 -4.21 24.47 -31.95
CA ARG A 98 -4.16 23.58 -33.12
C ARG A 98 -2.80 22.82 -33.12
N PRO A 99 -2.81 21.50 -33.26
CA PRO A 99 -3.93 20.58 -33.52
C PRO A 99 -4.56 19.98 -32.24
N VAL A 100 -4.12 20.33 -31.02
CA VAL A 100 -4.51 19.67 -29.75
C VAL A 100 -5.61 20.46 -29.03
N LYS A 101 -6.70 19.78 -28.67
CA LYS A 101 -7.73 20.28 -27.76
C LYS A 101 -7.67 19.51 -26.44
N ILE A 102 -7.44 20.21 -25.34
CA ILE A 102 -7.45 19.63 -24.00
C ILE A 102 -8.79 19.97 -23.35
N THR A 103 -9.57 18.93 -23.07
CA THR A 103 -10.85 19.05 -22.36
C THR A 103 -10.63 18.91 -20.85
N GLY A 104 -11.61 19.35 -20.05
CA GLY A 104 -11.60 19.12 -18.60
C GLY A 104 -11.48 17.65 -18.25
N GLN A 105 -12.16 16.78 -19.02
CA GLN A 105 -12.06 15.33 -18.85
C GLN A 105 -10.63 14.81 -19.05
N THR A 106 -9.92 15.29 -20.06
CA THR A 106 -8.53 14.88 -20.31
C THR A 106 -7.64 15.17 -19.11
N LEU A 107 -7.77 16.37 -18.51
CA LEU A 107 -6.99 16.73 -17.31
C LEU A 107 -7.35 15.83 -16.13
N ARG A 108 -8.63 15.58 -15.89
CA ARG A 108 -9.12 14.69 -14.84
C ARG A 108 -8.54 13.28 -14.96
N ASP A 109 -8.57 12.74 -16.18
CA ASP A 109 -8.12 11.37 -16.47
C ASP A 109 -6.59 11.25 -16.38
N ILE A 110 -5.84 12.29 -16.77
CA ILE A 110 -4.37 12.35 -16.56
C ILE A 110 -4.04 12.28 -15.08
N VAL A 111 -4.72 13.06 -14.22
CA VAL A 111 -4.47 13.02 -12.78
C VAL A 111 -4.83 11.66 -12.19
N ALA A 112 -5.95 11.06 -12.64
CA ALA A 112 -6.29 9.69 -12.22
C ALA A 112 -5.21 8.68 -12.63
N ALA A 113 -4.68 8.75 -13.85
CA ALA A 113 -3.59 7.90 -14.31
C ALA A 113 -2.31 8.10 -13.47
N LEU A 114 -1.96 9.35 -13.14
CA LEU A 114 -0.82 9.64 -12.26
C LEU A 114 -1.00 9.06 -10.87
N LEU A 115 -2.21 9.13 -10.28
CA LEU A 115 -2.52 8.47 -9.00
C LEU A 115 -2.26 6.96 -9.07
N TYR A 116 -2.71 6.29 -10.14
CA TYR A 116 -2.44 4.86 -10.34
C TYR A 116 -0.94 4.55 -10.42
N ILE A 117 -0.16 5.35 -11.16
CA ILE A 117 1.29 5.16 -11.30
C ILE A 117 1.99 5.34 -9.96
N VAL A 118 1.65 6.40 -9.20
CA VAL A 118 2.21 6.66 -7.87
C VAL A 118 1.89 5.51 -6.92
N PHE A 119 0.64 5.09 -6.85
CA PHE A 119 0.23 3.99 -5.98
C PHE A 119 0.87 2.66 -6.38
N LEU A 120 1.05 2.40 -7.68
CA LEU A 120 1.77 1.22 -8.16
C LEU A 120 3.22 1.22 -7.68
N GLY A 121 3.90 2.37 -7.78
CA GLY A 121 5.27 2.54 -7.28
C GLY A 121 5.38 2.32 -5.77
N VAL A 122 4.49 2.95 -4.99
CA VAL A 122 4.43 2.78 -3.53
C VAL A 122 4.17 1.31 -3.17
N ASN A 123 3.25 0.67 -3.86
CA ASN A 123 2.87 -0.72 -3.60
C ASN A 123 4.01 -1.69 -3.90
N THR A 124 4.69 -1.49 -5.04
CA THR A 124 5.90 -2.25 -5.41
C THR A 124 7.00 -2.06 -4.37
N TRP A 125 7.21 -0.81 -3.92
CA TRP A 125 8.17 -0.53 -2.86
C TRP A 125 7.79 -1.21 -1.54
N MET A 126 6.52 -1.17 -1.13
CA MET A 126 6.02 -1.86 0.06
C MET A 126 6.27 -3.36 -0.01
N TRP A 127 6.01 -3.97 -1.17
CA TRP A 127 6.27 -5.38 -1.42
C TRP A 127 7.75 -5.73 -1.23
N ILE A 128 8.64 -5.01 -1.91
CA ILE A 128 10.10 -5.20 -1.80
C ILE A 128 10.56 -4.99 -0.35
N ALA A 129 10.06 -3.95 0.31
CA ALA A 129 10.41 -3.63 1.68
C ALA A 129 9.95 -4.72 2.68
N TRP A 130 8.82 -5.36 2.41
CA TRP A 130 8.33 -6.48 3.18
C TRP A 130 9.16 -7.75 2.98
N GLN A 131 9.51 -8.06 1.73
CA GLN A 131 10.34 -9.21 1.39
C GLN A 131 11.75 -9.14 2.03
N LYS A 132 12.31 -7.94 2.09
CA LYS A 132 13.61 -7.70 2.75
C LYS A 132 13.53 -7.73 4.27
N ARG A 133 12.33 -7.82 4.86
CA ARG A 133 12.14 -7.89 6.30
C ARG A 133 12.64 -9.24 6.81
N GLY A 134 13.68 -9.19 7.67
CA GLY A 134 14.22 -10.41 8.31
C GLY A 134 15.18 -11.23 7.45
N THR A 135 15.67 -10.72 6.32
CA THR A 135 16.94 -11.17 5.76
C THR A 135 18.07 -10.58 6.59
N ALA A 136 18.10 -10.94 7.89
CA ALA A 136 19.34 -10.82 8.64
C ALA A 136 20.41 -11.61 7.89
N LYS A 137 21.65 -11.06 7.81
CA LYS A 137 22.83 -11.81 7.36
C LYS A 137 22.71 -13.23 7.90
N PRO A 138 22.96 -14.27 7.10
CA PRO A 138 23.07 -15.61 7.64
C PRO A 138 24.04 -15.52 8.81
N LYS A 139 23.57 -15.79 10.02
CA LYS A 139 24.45 -16.01 11.17
C LYS A 139 25.40 -17.09 10.66
N ALA A 140 26.69 -16.77 10.60
CA ALA A 140 27.70 -17.74 10.18
C ALA A 140 27.32 -19.07 10.82
N PRO A 141 27.27 -20.20 10.07
CA PRO A 141 26.86 -21.46 10.65
C PRO A 141 27.65 -21.60 11.93
N ALA A 142 26.93 -21.71 13.05
CA ALA A 142 27.56 -22.04 14.31
C ALA A 142 28.45 -23.23 13.96
N ALA A 143 29.78 -23.09 14.19
CA ALA A 143 30.76 -24.06 13.81
C ALA A 143 30.13 -25.42 14.10
N ALA A 144 29.94 -26.23 13.06
CA ALA A 144 29.24 -27.50 13.19
C ALA A 144 29.94 -28.22 14.35
N THR A 145 29.19 -28.44 15.41
CA THR A 145 29.69 -29.32 16.51
C THR A 145 30.14 -30.55 15.77
N PRO A 146 31.42 -30.95 15.84
CA PRO A 146 31.90 -32.10 15.11
C PRO A 146 30.99 -33.28 15.46
N GLU A 147 30.26 -33.74 14.46
CA GLU A 147 29.38 -34.88 14.60
C GLU A 147 30.25 -36.04 15.09
N PRO A 148 29.92 -36.69 16.22
CA PRO A 148 30.74 -37.77 16.70
C PRO A 148 30.82 -38.83 15.60
N ALA A 149 32.03 -39.03 15.10
CA ALA A 149 32.30 -39.98 14.04
C ALA A 149 31.74 -41.36 14.46
N GLY A 150 30.71 -41.82 13.75
CA GLY A 150 30.20 -43.18 13.98
C GLY A 150 28.71 -43.35 14.18
N THR A 151 27.90 -42.27 14.08
CA THR A 151 26.42 -42.42 14.13
C THR A 151 25.77 -42.12 12.78
N SER A 152 24.91 -43.03 12.34
CA SER A 152 24.05 -42.77 11.16
C SER A 152 23.03 -41.65 11.47
N ALA A 153 22.44 -41.06 10.43
CA ALA A 153 21.36 -40.06 10.56
C ALA A 153 20.15 -40.51 11.42
N PHE A 154 20.11 -41.80 11.78
CA PHE A 154 19.08 -42.39 12.65
C PHE A 154 19.66 -42.82 14.04
N SER A 155 20.75 -42.24 14.47
CA SER A 155 21.39 -42.56 15.76
C SER A 155 21.73 -44.07 15.97
N ARG A 156 21.91 -44.80 14.89
CA ARG A 156 22.37 -46.21 14.95
C ARG A 156 23.88 -46.26 14.91
N PRO A 157 24.52 -46.99 15.82
CA PRO A 157 25.95 -47.25 15.72
C PRO A 157 26.23 -48.02 14.41
N LEU A 158 27.18 -47.53 13.62
CA LEU A 158 27.62 -48.22 12.42
C LEU A 158 28.50 -49.39 12.87
N THR A 159 27.98 -50.62 12.80
CA THR A 159 28.77 -51.81 12.99
C THR A 159 29.74 -51.97 11.84
N LYS A 160 31.04 -51.91 12.14
CA LYS A 160 32.09 -52.22 11.18
C LYS A 160 31.93 -53.71 10.81
N LYS A 161 31.68 -53.97 9.55
CA LYS A 161 31.63 -55.36 9.04
C LYS A 161 33.09 -55.75 8.77
N ASP A 162 33.59 -56.68 9.58
CA ASP A 162 34.88 -57.32 9.37
C ASP A 162 34.83 -58.21 8.11
#